data_43a6732d4a02f02fc789d4fcef0e5c03
#
_entry.id   43a6732d4a02f02fc789d4fcef0e5c03
#
_cell.length_a   1.000
_cell.length_b   1.000
_cell.length_c   1.000
_cell.angle_alpha   90.00
_cell.angle_beta   90.00
_cell.angle_gamma   90.00
#
_symmetry.space_group_name_H-M   'P 1'
#
loop_
_entity.id
_entity.type
_entity.pdbx_description
1 polymer ?
#
loop_
_entity_poly.entity_id
_entity_poly.type
_entity_poly.pdbx_seq_one_letter_code
_entity_poly.pdbx_strand_id
1 'polypeptide(L)'
;CRGVRSPKLSRHGWIGTMSPRKIGVTELVLRDAHQSLMATRMALEDMVDACADIDAAGYWSVECWGGATFDSCIRFLNEDPWVRLRTFRELMPNTRLQMLLRGQNLLGYRHYEDTVVEEFVEKSAENGMDVFRVFDALNDPRNMAQAMQAVKKVGKHAQGTICYTISPVHTVEGYVKLAGQLIDMGAESIALKDMAALLQPQPAYDIIRGIKETYGDIQINVHCHSTTGVTLVSLMKAIEAGADVVDTAISSMSLGPGHNPTESFVEMLEGTDYTTDLDMDRLVKIRDHFAKIRPKYAEFESATLVDTGIFSSQIPGGMLSNMESQLKAQGAGDRIDEVMAEVPLVKADAGHPPLVTPSSQIVGTQAVFNVLMGRYKVLTGEFADLMLGYYGECLGERNPEVIKLAQAQAKKDPITVRPADLLKPEWDELVAQAKELEGADGTEEDVLTNAMFPGVAPGFFKTRAEGPKNVGKTAEQLAAEEEAAKRKAQGISGPVKYNVTIAGRSHSVSVEPA
;
A
#
# COMPACT_ATOMS: atom_id res chain seq x y z
N CYS A 1 -22.85 22.33 22.53
CA CYS A 1 -23.05 23.65 21.88
C CYS A 1 -23.62 23.40 20.50
N ARG A 2 -24.83 23.89 20.23
CA ARG A 2 -25.45 23.80 18.90
C ARG A 2 -24.70 24.73 17.97
N GLY A 3 -24.04 24.17 16.94
CA GLY A 3 -23.35 24.94 15.90
C GLY A 3 -24.37 25.69 15.04
N VAL A 4 -24.35 26.99 15.13
CA VAL A 4 -25.03 27.90 14.19
C VAL A 4 -24.22 27.86 12.89
N ARG A 5 -24.78 27.27 11.84
CA ARG A 5 -24.23 27.41 10.47
C ARG A 5 -24.37 28.88 10.08
N SER A 6 -23.25 29.55 9.84
CA SER A 6 -23.23 30.84 9.20
C SER A 6 -23.82 30.72 7.79
N PRO A 7 -24.65 31.67 7.32
CA PRO A 7 -25.15 31.64 5.96
C PRO A 7 -23.98 31.69 4.98
N LYS A 8 -23.92 30.75 4.03
CA LYS A 8 -22.96 30.76 2.92
C LYS A 8 -23.06 32.11 2.22
N LEU A 9 -22.03 32.92 2.34
CA LEU A 9 -21.86 34.15 1.53
C LEU A 9 -21.67 33.68 0.09
N SER A 10 -22.67 33.90 -0.75
CA SER A 10 -22.57 33.75 -2.20
C SER A 10 -21.53 34.74 -2.71
N ARG A 11 -20.29 34.27 -2.94
CA ARG A 11 -19.27 35.07 -3.60
C ARG A 11 -19.35 34.88 -5.10
N HIS A 12 -19.83 35.95 -5.73
CA HIS A 12 -19.56 36.43 -7.08
C HIS A 12 -19.73 35.49 -8.27
N GLY A 13 -20.68 35.88 -9.11
CA GLY A 13 -20.87 35.39 -10.46
C GLY A 13 -19.59 35.45 -11.29
N TRP A 14 -19.02 34.30 -11.53
CA TRP A 14 -18.23 34.07 -12.72
C TRP A 14 -19.18 33.51 -13.76
N ILE A 15 -19.26 34.23 -14.90
CA ILE A 15 -20.09 33.91 -16.03
C ILE A 15 -19.43 32.74 -16.78
N GLY A 16 -19.83 31.53 -16.46
CA GLY A 16 -19.52 30.33 -17.21
C GLY A 16 -20.54 29.25 -16.85
N THR A 17 -21.47 28.97 -17.74
CA THR A 17 -22.63 28.09 -17.52
C THR A 17 -22.30 26.60 -17.66
N MET A 18 -21.09 26.16 -17.39
CA MET A 18 -20.76 24.75 -17.34
C MET A 18 -20.83 24.24 -15.89
N SER A 19 -21.53 23.13 -15.69
CA SER A 19 -21.53 22.45 -14.40
C SER A 19 -20.10 22.02 -14.07
N PRO A 20 -19.67 22.14 -12.79
CA PRO A 20 -18.34 21.68 -12.39
C PRO A 20 -18.08 20.24 -12.81
N ARG A 21 -16.84 19.94 -13.25
CA ARG A 21 -16.45 18.57 -13.61
C ARG A 21 -16.37 17.72 -12.33
N LYS A 22 -17.04 16.58 -12.35
CA LYS A 22 -17.02 15.64 -11.24
C LYS A 22 -15.71 14.86 -11.20
N ILE A 23 -15.12 14.79 -10.02
CA ILE A 23 -13.94 13.99 -9.71
C ILE A 23 -14.37 12.83 -8.84
N GLY A 24 -14.09 11.60 -9.28
CA GLY A 24 -14.29 10.41 -8.48
C GLY A 24 -13.25 10.33 -7.35
N VAL A 25 -13.62 9.68 -6.25
CA VAL A 25 -12.70 9.45 -5.13
C VAL A 25 -12.71 7.97 -4.77
N THR A 26 -11.52 7.38 -4.66
CA THR A 26 -11.31 6.06 -4.07
C THR A 26 -10.93 6.23 -2.60
N GLU A 27 -11.72 5.65 -1.70
CA GLU A 27 -11.39 5.62 -0.26
C GLU A 27 -10.43 4.49 0.04
N LEU A 28 -9.40 4.78 0.83
CA LEU A 28 -8.31 3.83 1.14
C LEU A 28 -8.33 3.32 2.58
N VAL A 29 -9.28 3.75 3.40
CA VAL A 29 -9.29 3.46 4.85
C VAL A 29 -9.31 1.97 5.17
N LEU A 30 -9.95 1.15 4.32
CA LEU A 30 -10.10 -0.29 4.56
C LEU A 30 -8.89 -1.13 4.09
N ARG A 31 -7.90 -0.51 3.41
CA ARG A 31 -6.69 -1.22 2.97
C ARG A 31 -5.41 -0.39 3.16
N ASP A 32 -5.11 0.54 2.23
CA ASP A 32 -3.77 1.16 2.16
C ASP A 32 -3.50 2.12 3.33
N ALA A 33 -4.52 2.81 3.83
CA ALA A 33 -4.37 3.72 4.95
C ALA A 33 -3.90 2.99 6.22
N HIS A 34 -4.61 1.93 6.65
CA HIS A 34 -4.19 1.19 7.84
C HIS A 34 -2.97 0.29 7.58
N GLN A 35 -2.72 -0.09 6.32
CA GLN A 35 -1.47 -0.75 5.95
C GLN A 35 -0.28 0.17 6.21
N SER A 36 -0.37 1.42 5.78
CA SER A 36 0.72 2.39 5.87
C SER A 36 0.90 2.97 7.27
N LEU A 37 -0.20 3.14 8.01
CA LEU A 37 -0.19 3.77 9.33
C LEU A 37 -0.05 2.78 10.49
N MET A 38 -0.58 1.56 10.36
CA MET A 38 -0.75 0.60 11.46
C MET A 38 -0.28 -0.81 11.09
N ALA A 39 0.69 -0.92 10.19
CA ALA A 39 1.27 -2.20 9.76
C ALA A 39 0.22 -3.26 9.38
N THR A 40 -0.92 -2.86 8.83
CA THR A 40 -2.06 -3.72 8.42
C THR A 40 -2.70 -4.50 9.59
N ARG A 41 -2.70 -3.94 10.81
CA ARG A 41 -3.19 -4.65 12.03
C ARG A 41 -4.67 -4.44 12.35
N MET A 42 -5.39 -3.58 11.60
CA MET A 42 -6.79 -3.30 11.88
C MET A 42 -7.67 -4.53 11.59
N ALA A 43 -8.40 -4.99 12.61
CA ALA A 43 -9.30 -6.13 12.54
C ALA A 43 -10.59 -5.78 11.79
N LEU A 44 -11.23 -6.77 11.14
CA LEU A 44 -12.49 -6.58 10.41
C LEU A 44 -13.59 -5.98 11.31
N GLU A 45 -13.72 -6.45 12.55
CA GLU A 45 -14.74 -5.97 13.48
C GLU A 45 -14.66 -4.46 13.76
N ASP A 46 -13.48 -3.85 13.63
CA ASP A 46 -13.27 -2.41 13.80
C ASP A 46 -13.61 -1.60 12.53
N MET A 47 -13.89 -2.25 11.43
CA MET A 47 -14.22 -1.64 10.14
C MET A 47 -15.71 -1.69 9.80
N VAL A 48 -16.41 -2.75 10.22
CA VAL A 48 -17.76 -3.08 9.75
C VAL A 48 -18.80 -1.99 10.06
N ASP A 49 -18.71 -1.33 11.20
CA ASP A 49 -19.66 -0.29 11.60
C ASP A 49 -19.60 0.97 10.70
N ALA A 50 -18.47 1.20 10.01
CA ALA A 50 -18.33 2.32 9.08
C ALA A 50 -18.85 2.00 7.67
N CYS A 51 -19.00 0.71 7.31
CA CYS A 51 -19.27 0.28 5.94
C CYS A 51 -20.56 0.89 5.37
N ALA A 52 -21.63 0.98 6.14
CA ALA A 52 -22.90 1.55 5.67
C ALA A 52 -22.77 3.06 5.34
N ASP A 53 -21.99 3.83 6.10
CA ASP A 53 -21.74 5.23 5.79
C ASP A 53 -20.76 5.37 4.62
N ILE A 54 -19.78 4.48 4.46
CA ILE A 54 -18.88 4.41 3.31
C ILE A 54 -19.68 4.11 2.04
N ASP A 55 -20.57 3.11 2.06
CA ASP A 55 -21.39 2.72 0.90
C ASP A 55 -22.33 3.84 0.44
N ALA A 56 -22.80 4.68 1.37
CA ALA A 56 -23.70 5.78 1.09
C ALA A 56 -22.98 7.13 0.85
N ALA A 57 -21.65 7.21 1.01
CA ALA A 57 -20.92 8.47 0.91
C ALA A 57 -20.72 8.99 -0.51
N GLY A 58 -20.86 8.14 -1.53
CA GLY A 58 -20.69 8.53 -2.94
C GLY A 58 -19.29 8.30 -3.51
N TYR A 59 -18.48 7.44 -2.90
CA TYR A 59 -17.16 7.07 -3.43
C TYR A 59 -17.24 6.37 -4.80
N TRP A 60 -16.25 6.62 -5.65
CA TRP A 60 -16.10 5.91 -6.92
C TRP A 60 -15.76 4.43 -6.69
N SER A 61 -14.89 4.16 -5.73
CA SER A 61 -14.58 2.81 -5.22
C SER A 61 -14.04 2.89 -3.79
N VAL A 62 -13.95 1.74 -3.13
CA VAL A 62 -13.28 1.56 -1.84
C VAL A 62 -12.22 0.48 -1.99
N GLU A 63 -10.97 0.80 -1.72
CA GLU A 63 -9.90 -0.17 -1.71
C GLU A 63 -9.89 -0.93 -0.38
N CYS A 64 -10.12 -2.23 -0.43
CA CYS A 64 -10.34 -3.05 0.76
C CYS A 64 -9.47 -4.31 0.83
N TRP A 65 -8.72 -4.64 -0.23
CA TRP A 65 -8.00 -5.91 -0.31
C TRP A 65 -6.68 -5.80 -1.07
N GLY A 66 -5.72 -6.68 -0.75
CA GLY A 66 -4.39 -6.72 -1.34
C GLY A 66 -3.44 -7.65 -0.58
N GLY A 67 -2.19 -7.77 -1.03
CA GLY A 67 -1.24 -8.76 -0.51
C GLY A 67 -0.95 -8.63 0.98
N ALA A 68 -0.67 -7.43 1.48
CA ALA A 68 -0.39 -7.22 2.90
C ALA A 68 -1.63 -7.44 3.78
N THR A 69 -2.83 -7.09 3.27
CA THR A 69 -4.10 -7.37 3.96
C THR A 69 -4.31 -8.86 4.11
N PHE A 70 -4.16 -9.61 3.02
CA PHE A 70 -4.31 -11.06 3.01
C PHE A 70 -3.33 -11.74 3.98
N ASP A 71 -2.03 -11.39 3.89
CA ASP A 71 -0.99 -11.91 4.78
C ASP A 71 -1.28 -11.57 6.25
N SER A 72 -1.68 -10.32 6.55
CA SER A 72 -1.98 -9.91 7.91
C SER A 72 -3.18 -10.63 8.50
N CYS A 73 -4.22 -10.88 7.70
CA CYS A 73 -5.38 -11.65 8.13
C CYS A 73 -4.96 -13.02 8.66
N ILE A 74 -4.21 -13.80 7.88
CA ILE A 74 -3.84 -15.18 8.24
C ILE A 74 -2.69 -15.26 9.24
N ARG A 75 -1.78 -14.28 9.25
CA ARG A 75 -0.56 -14.29 10.08
C ARG A 75 -0.79 -13.75 11.48
N PHE A 76 -1.57 -12.68 11.61
CA PHE A 76 -1.69 -11.92 12.85
C PHE A 76 -3.09 -11.89 13.44
N LEU A 77 -4.11 -11.85 12.57
CA LEU A 77 -5.48 -11.62 12.98
C LEU A 77 -6.31 -12.91 13.08
N ASN A 78 -5.77 -14.02 12.65
CA ASN A 78 -6.49 -15.29 12.51
C ASN A 78 -7.84 -15.12 11.80
N GLU A 79 -7.90 -14.19 10.86
CA GLU A 79 -9.06 -13.90 10.02
C GLU A 79 -8.94 -14.60 8.68
N ASP A 80 -10.07 -15.11 8.18
CA ASP A 80 -10.14 -15.60 6.81
C ASP A 80 -10.26 -14.40 5.85
N PRO A 81 -9.27 -14.18 4.96
CA PRO A 81 -9.27 -13.03 4.05
C PRO A 81 -10.42 -13.07 3.04
N TRP A 82 -10.91 -14.26 2.66
CA TRP A 82 -12.04 -14.43 1.75
C TRP A 82 -13.36 -14.07 2.43
N VAL A 83 -13.52 -14.47 3.70
CA VAL A 83 -14.66 -14.05 4.55
C VAL A 83 -14.65 -12.54 4.72
N ARG A 84 -13.48 -11.91 4.94
CA ARG A 84 -13.36 -10.44 5.02
C ARG A 84 -13.89 -9.77 3.74
N LEU A 85 -13.51 -10.27 2.57
CA LEU A 85 -13.98 -9.72 1.28
C LEU A 85 -15.49 -9.85 1.12
N ARG A 86 -16.04 -11.04 1.39
CA ARG A 86 -17.50 -11.28 1.34
C ARG A 86 -18.27 -10.37 2.29
N THR A 87 -17.75 -10.19 3.50
CA THR A 87 -18.36 -9.29 4.50
C THR A 87 -18.41 -7.85 3.98
N PHE A 88 -17.34 -7.35 3.38
CA PHE A 88 -17.35 -6.02 2.77
C PHE A 88 -18.37 -5.94 1.62
N ARG A 89 -18.47 -6.97 0.78
CA ARG A 89 -19.46 -6.98 -0.31
C ARG A 89 -20.90 -6.95 0.20
N GLU A 90 -21.18 -7.69 1.26
CA GLU A 90 -22.51 -7.71 1.90
C GLU A 90 -22.87 -6.34 2.51
N LEU A 91 -21.90 -5.71 3.19
CA LEU A 91 -22.10 -4.43 3.87
C LEU A 91 -22.07 -3.19 2.94
N MET A 92 -21.44 -3.31 1.77
CA MET A 92 -21.31 -2.22 0.79
C MET A 92 -21.79 -2.66 -0.59
N PRO A 93 -23.10 -2.95 -0.78
CA PRO A 93 -23.63 -3.48 -2.04
C PRO A 93 -23.58 -2.49 -3.20
N ASN A 94 -23.52 -1.17 -2.95
CA ASN A 94 -23.61 -0.13 -3.97
C ASN A 94 -22.22 0.40 -4.38
N THR A 95 -21.22 0.28 -3.54
CA THR A 95 -19.86 0.79 -3.80
C THR A 95 -19.00 -0.28 -4.45
N ARG A 96 -18.21 0.09 -5.46
CA ARG A 96 -17.23 -0.81 -6.07
C ARG A 96 -16.13 -1.17 -5.07
N LEU A 97 -15.91 -2.45 -4.86
CA LEU A 97 -14.76 -2.93 -4.08
C LEU A 97 -13.53 -3.03 -4.96
N GLN A 98 -12.43 -2.48 -4.50
CA GLN A 98 -11.16 -2.44 -5.23
C GLN A 98 -10.07 -3.20 -4.49
N MET A 99 -9.20 -3.87 -5.26
CA MET A 99 -7.99 -4.48 -4.74
C MET A 99 -6.74 -4.02 -5.47
N LEU A 100 -5.61 -4.13 -4.79
CA LEU A 100 -4.28 -4.01 -5.40
C LEU A 100 -3.77 -5.41 -5.76
N LEU A 101 -3.47 -5.65 -7.06
CA LEU A 101 -3.05 -6.94 -7.60
C LEU A 101 -1.68 -6.83 -8.29
N ARG A 102 -0.70 -7.62 -7.84
CA ARG A 102 0.67 -7.60 -8.39
C ARG A 102 0.79 -8.46 -9.65
N GLY A 103 0.02 -8.17 -10.70
CA GLY A 103 0.12 -8.90 -11.97
C GLY A 103 0.38 -10.40 -11.78
N GLN A 104 1.47 -10.90 -12.36
CA GLN A 104 1.83 -12.32 -12.30
C GLN A 104 2.22 -12.82 -10.89
N ASN A 105 2.52 -11.93 -9.95
CA ASN A 105 2.81 -12.28 -8.55
C ASN A 105 1.56 -12.39 -7.67
N LEU A 106 0.39 -12.06 -8.18
CA LEU A 106 -0.87 -12.05 -7.43
C LEU A 106 -0.74 -11.25 -6.11
N LEU A 107 -0.83 -11.91 -4.98
CA LEU A 107 -0.59 -11.34 -3.65
C LEU A 107 0.73 -11.82 -3.02
N GLY A 108 1.43 -12.74 -3.69
CA GLY A 108 2.69 -13.34 -3.25
C GLY A 108 3.94 -12.59 -3.71
N TYR A 109 5.08 -13.27 -3.61
CA TYR A 109 6.41 -12.71 -3.88
C TYR A 109 7.14 -13.41 -5.05
N ARG A 110 6.53 -14.42 -5.66
CA ARG A 110 7.01 -15.11 -6.86
C ARG A 110 6.02 -14.94 -8.01
N HIS A 111 6.43 -15.26 -9.21
CA HIS A 111 5.51 -15.43 -10.33
C HIS A 111 4.74 -16.75 -10.18
N TYR A 112 3.47 -16.73 -10.55
CA TYR A 112 2.61 -17.90 -10.65
C TYR A 112 2.38 -18.23 -12.12
N GLU A 113 2.09 -19.48 -12.44
CA GLU A 113 1.71 -19.83 -13.80
C GLU A 113 0.29 -19.31 -14.12
N ASP A 114 -0.04 -19.26 -15.41
CA ASP A 114 -1.20 -18.50 -15.89
C ASP A 114 -2.54 -19.01 -15.36
N THR A 115 -2.69 -20.33 -15.14
CA THR A 115 -3.92 -20.89 -14.58
C THR A 115 -4.15 -20.43 -13.14
N VAL A 116 -3.10 -20.38 -12.31
CA VAL A 116 -3.22 -19.86 -10.93
C VAL A 116 -3.66 -18.41 -10.92
N VAL A 117 -3.18 -17.61 -11.89
CA VAL A 117 -3.60 -16.21 -12.04
C VAL A 117 -5.07 -16.11 -12.43
N GLU A 118 -5.54 -16.94 -13.36
CA GLU A 118 -6.95 -16.98 -13.76
C GLU A 118 -7.85 -17.38 -12.59
N GLU A 119 -7.54 -18.48 -11.92
CA GLU A 119 -8.31 -19.00 -10.76
C GLU A 119 -8.39 -17.96 -9.63
N PHE A 120 -7.28 -17.28 -9.33
CA PHE A 120 -7.27 -16.23 -8.32
C PHE A 120 -8.20 -15.05 -8.68
N VAL A 121 -8.16 -14.59 -9.92
CA VAL A 121 -9.00 -13.47 -10.38
C VAL A 121 -10.47 -13.88 -10.39
N GLU A 122 -10.78 -15.08 -10.90
CA GLU A 122 -12.14 -15.62 -10.92
C GLU A 122 -12.70 -15.71 -9.50
N LYS A 123 -11.97 -16.32 -8.58
CA LYS A 123 -12.39 -16.47 -7.20
C LYS A 123 -12.54 -15.12 -6.48
N SER A 124 -11.66 -14.16 -6.74
CA SER A 124 -11.79 -12.80 -6.18
C SER A 124 -13.03 -12.08 -6.70
N ALA A 125 -13.35 -12.22 -7.98
CA ALA A 125 -14.54 -11.65 -8.60
C ALA A 125 -15.84 -12.26 -8.05
N GLU A 126 -15.87 -13.60 -7.87
CA GLU A 126 -16.98 -14.34 -7.25
C GLU A 126 -17.25 -13.87 -5.82
N ASN A 127 -16.19 -13.58 -5.06
CA ASN A 127 -16.27 -13.07 -3.69
C ASN A 127 -16.59 -11.56 -3.60
N GLY A 128 -16.84 -10.89 -4.74
CA GLY A 128 -17.37 -9.53 -4.78
C GLY A 128 -16.39 -8.43 -5.17
N MET A 129 -15.18 -8.76 -5.64
CA MET A 129 -14.24 -7.77 -6.15
C MET A 129 -14.70 -7.20 -7.49
N ASP A 130 -14.67 -5.86 -7.64
CA ASP A 130 -15.13 -5.16 -8.83
C ASP A 130 -13.99 -4.50 -9.62
N VAL A 131 -13.00 -3.92 -8.94
CA VAL A 131 -11.89 -3.19 -9.57
C VAL A 131 -10.57 -3.85 -9.19
N PHE A 132 -9.87 -4.33 -10.20
CA PHE A 132 -8.55 -4.93 -10.04
C PHE A 132 -7.50 -3.91 -10.50
N ARG A 133 -6.81 -3.29 -9.53
CA ARG A 133 -5.67 -2.40 -9.78
C ARG A 133 -4.44 -3.25 -10.00
N VAL A 134 -4.19 -3.59 -11.26
CA VAL A 134 -3.09 -4.49 -11.66
C VAL A 134 -1.82 -3.69 -11.85
N PHE A 135 -0.74 -4.07 -11.17
CA PHE A 135 0.57 -3.46 -11.34
C PHE A 135 1.69 -4.50 -11.43
N ASP A 136 2.82 -4.08 -11.96
CA ASP A 136 4.10 -4.79 -11.87
C ASP A 136 5.15 -3.90 -11.23
N ALA A 137 6.00 -4.47 -10.35
CA ALA A 137 7.00 -3.70 -9.62
C ALA A 137 8.10 -3.10 -10.51
N LEU A 138 8.32 -3.67 -11.69
CA LEU A 138 9.29 -3.19 -12.67
C LEU A 138 8.64 -2.32 -13.77
N ASN A 139 7.31 -2.19 -13.76
CA ASN A 139 6.52 -1.66 -14.87
C ASN A 139 6.68 -2.48 -16.16
N ASP A 140 6.90 -3.80 -16.05
CA ASP A 140 6.92 -4.70 -17.20
C ASP A 140 5.49 -5.11 -17.59
N PRO A 141 4.96 -4.64 -18.73
CA PRO A 141 3.57 -4.92 -19.11
C PRO A 141 3.30 -6.42 -19.31
N ARG A 142 4.33 -7.21 -19.67
CA ARG A 142 4.19 -8.66 -19.89
C ARG A 142 3.77 -9.40 -18.62
N ASN A 143 4.21 -8.90 -17.44
CA ASN A 143 3.82 -9.45 -16.14
C ASN A 143 2.40 -9.07 -15.71
N MET A 144 1.77 -8.13 -16.41
CA MET A 144 0.40 -7.67 -16.12
C MET A 144 -0.63 -8.29 -17.06
N ALA A 145 -0.19 -8.73 -18.24
CA ALA A 145 -1.07 -9.13 -19.34
C ALA A 145 -2.08 -10.22 -18.94
N GLN A 146 -1.62 -11.30 -18.30
CA GLN A 146 -2.48 -12.43 -17.92
C GLN A 146 -3.53 -12.02 -16.88
N ALA A 147 -3.14 -11.27 -15.85
CA ALA A 147 -4.08 -10.79 -14.83
C ALA A 147 -5.14 -9.86 -15.44
N MET A 148 -4.74 -8.94 -16.34
CA MET A 148 -5.68 -8.03 -17.00
C MET A 148 -6.67 -8.78 -17.91
N GLN A 149 -6.19 -9.80 -18.65
CA GLN A 149 -7.05 -10.64 -19.47
C GLN A 149 -8.04 -11.45 -18.63
N ALA A 150 -7.59 -12.02 -17.51
CA ALA A 150 -8.44 -12.74 -16.57
C ALA A 150 -9.55 -11.82 -15.99
N VAL A 151 -9.21 -10.59 -15.58
CA VAL A 151 -10.19 -9.61 -15.09
C VAL A 151 -11.26 -9.29 -16.14
N LYS A 152 -10.84 -9.09 -17.39
CA LYS A 152 -11.80 -8.86 -18.50
C LYS A 152 -12.67 -10.08 -18.77
N LYS A 153 -12.12 -11.29 -18.72
CA LYS A 153 -12.85 -12.56 -18.91
C LYS A 153 -14.01 -12.70 -17.92
N VAL A 154 -13.80 -12.29 -16.67
CA VAL A 154 -14.84 -12.30 -15.63
C VAL A 154 -15.73 -11.06 -15.62
N GLY A 155 -15.58 -10.14 -16.56
CA GLY A 155 -16.41 -8.95 -16.71
C GLY A 155 -16.23 -7.90 -15.63
N LYS A 156 -15.05 -7.82 -15.02
CA LYS A 156 -14.70 -6.86 -13.98
C LYS A 156 -13.78 -5.76 -14.52
N HIS A 157 -13.63 -4.65 -13.76
CA HIS A 157 -12.86 -3.49 -14.17
C HIS A 157 -11.35 -3.72 -14.04
N ALA A 158 -10.67 -3.73 -15.19
CA ALA A 158 -9.20 -3.84 -15.26
C ALA A 158 -8.56 -2.45 -15.23
N GLN A 159 -7.94 -2.07 -14.11
CA GLN A 159 -7.18 -0.83 -13.98
C GLN A 159 -5.69 -1.12 -14.14
N GLY A 160 -5.11 -0.70 -15.27
CA GLY A 160 -3.67 -0.82 -15.53
C GLY A 160 -2.89 0.23 -14.75
N THR A 161 -1.85 -0.18 -14.02
CA THR A 161 -1.16 0.71 -13.08
C THR A 161 0.28 0.97 -13.49
N ILE A 162 0.66 2.22 -13.45
CA ILE A 162 2.02 2.72 -13.65
C ILE A 162 2.62 3.04 -12.28
N CYS A 163 3.67 2.33 -11.88
CA CYS A 163 4.44 2.65 -10.69
C CYS A 163 5.35 3.86 -10.96
N TYR A 164 5.06 4.98 -10.30
CA TYR A 164 5.86 6.19 -10.46
C TYR A 164 7.17 6.12 -9.70
N THR A 165 8.24 6.55 -10.33
CA THR A 165 9.55 6.76 -9.70
C THR A 165 10.31 7.85 -10.46
N ILE A 166 11.40 8.36 -9.87
CA ILE A 166 12.29 9.33 -10.49
C ILE A 166 13.62 8.64 -10.81
N SER A 167 14.06 8.73 -12.06
CA SER A 167 15.38 8.28 -12.49
C SER A 167 15.74 8.89 -13.85
N PRO A 168 16.99 8.77 -14.32
CA PRO A 168 17.38 9.26 -15.65
C PRO A 168 16.63 8.63 -16.83
N VAL A 169 16.02 7.45 -16.63
CA VAL A 169 15.32 6.70 -17.69
C VAL A 169 13.79 6.82 -17.63
N HIS A 170 13.24 7.30 -16.52
CA HIS A 170 11.80 7.51 -16.36
C HIS A 170 11.41 8.91 -16.80
N THR A 171 10.89 9.04 -18.02
CA THR A 171 10.46 10.31 -18.62
C THR A 171 8.95 10.37 -18.76
N VAL A 172 8.41 11.57 -18.98
CA VAL A 172 6.97 11.77 -19.27
C VAL A 172 6.54 10.94 -20.47
N GLU A 173 7.33 10.96 -21.56
CA GLU A 173 7.07 10.20 -22.78
C GLU A 173 7.08 8.68 -22.51
N GLY A 174 7.99 8.23 -21.63
CA GLY A 174 8.07 6.83 -21.20
C GLY A 174 6.80 6.38 -20.48
N TYR A 175 6.28 7.21 -19.57
CA TYR A 175 5.02 6.95 -18.87
C TYR A 175 3.80 7.00 -19.80
N VAL A 176 3.76 7.94 -20.75
CA VAL A 176 2.71 8.01 -21.77
C VAL A 176 2.72 6.75 -22.65
N LYS A 177 3.91 6.29 -23.09
CA LYS A 177 4.05 5.05 -23.85
C LYS A 177 3.57 3.83 -23.06
N LEU A 178 3.94 3.74 -21.77
CA LEU A 178 3.52 2.64 -20.91
C LEU A 178 1.98 2.63 -20.74
N ALA A 179 1.37 3.80 -20.57
CA ALA A 179 -0.10 3.91 -20.55
C ALA A 179 -0.73 3.31 -21.82
N GLY A 180 -0.17 3.62 -23.00
CA GLY A 180 -0.61 3.03 -24.27
C GLY A 180 -0.52 1.51 -24.30
N GLN A 181 0.57 0.95 -23.82
CA GLN A 181 0.75 -0.51 -23.76
C GLN A 181 -0.33 -1.17 -22.86
N LEU A 182 -0.67 -0.54 -21.71
CA LEU A 182 -1.72 -1.03 -20.83
C LEU A 182 -3.11 -0.90 -21.46
N ILE A 183 -3.37 0.18 -22.20
CA ILE A 183 -4.61 0.37 -22.95
C ILE A 183 -4.75 -0.71 -24.03
N ASP A 184 -3.69 -1.00 -24.77
CA ASP A 184 -3.67 -2.04 -25.82
C ASP A 184 -3.93 -3.44 -25.21
N MET A 185 -3.53 -3.68 -23.97
CA MET A 185 -3.85 -4.90 -23.21
C MET A 185 -5.30 -4.92 -22.72
N GLY A 186 -6.02 -3.81 -22.86
CA GLY A 186 -7.42 -3.67 -22.52
C GLY A 186 -7.69 -3.10 -21.15
N ALA A 187 -6.80 -2.28 -20.61
CA ALA A 187 -7.10 -1.47 -19.43
C ALA A 187 -8.31 -0.55 -19.70
N GLU A 188 -9.28 -0.58 -18.80
CA GLU A 188 -10.44 0.32 -18.83
C GLU A 188 -10.15 1.65 -18.14
N SER A 189 -9.12 1.68 -17.29
CA SER A 189 -8.57 2.91 -16.72
C SER A 189 -7.07 2.74 -16.43
N ILE A 190 -6.37 3.86 -16.31
CA ILE A 190 -4.95 3.91 -15.94
C ILE A 190 -4.82 4.50 -14.55
N ALA A 191 -4.04 3.86 -13.68
CA ALA A 191 -3.66 4.42 -12.39
C ALA A 191 -2.19 4.87 -12.42
N LEU A 192 -1.93 6.13 -12.10
CA LEU A 192 -0.59 6.62 -11.79
C LEU A 192 -0.37 6.47 -10.29
N LYS A 193 0.51 5.55 -9.87
CA LYS A 193 0.71 5.17 -8.47
C LYS A 193 2.06 5.62 -7.94
N ASP A 194 2.05 6.56 -7.01
CA ASP A 194 3.22 7.06 -6.30
C ASP A 194 3.21 6.58 -4.84
N MET A 195 3.93 5.50 -4.57
CA MET A 195 4.05 4.91 -3.24
C MET A 195 5.04 5.64 -2.33
N ALA A 196 5.99 6.37 -2.91
CA ALA A 196 7.07 7.03 -2.19
C ALA A 196 6.82 8.53 -1.96
N ALA A 197 5.67 9.06 -2.36
CA ALA A 197 5.33 10.49 -2.30
C ALA A 197 6.33 11.40 -3.08
N LEU A 198 6.83 10.89 -4.21
CA LEU A 198 7.80 11.57 -5.09
C LEU A 198 7.12 12.45 -6.15
N LEU A 199 5.84 12.23 -6.43
CA LEU A 199 5.11 12.88 -7.50
C LEU A 199 4.90 14.37 -7.18
N GLN A 200 5.72 15.21 -7.80
CA GLN A 200 5.61 16.66 -7.69
C GLN A 200 4.47 17.19 -8.56
N PRO A 201 3.96 18.42 -8.29
CA PRO A 201 2.81 18.99 -9.01
C PRO A 201 3.00 19.10 -10.52
N GLN A 202 4.17 19.55 -11.01
CA GLN A 202 4.38 19.72 -12.45
C GLN A 202 4.51 18.38 -13.18
N PRO A 203 5.32 17.40 -12.73
CA PRO A 203 5.32 16.05 -13.30
C PRO A 203 3.93 15.38 -13.30
N ALA A 204 3.12 15.57 -12.23
CA ALA A 204 1.75 15.07 -12.21
C ALA A 204 0.92 15.65 -13.36
N TYR A 205 0.99 16.98 -13.56
CA TYR A 205 0.32 17.65 -14.67
C TYR A 205 0.79 17.10 -16.02
N ASP A 206 2.10 17.06 -16.25
CA ASP A 206 2.70 16.73 -17.55
C ASP A 206 2.37 15.28 -17.97
N ILE A 207 2.47 14.33 -17.04
CA ILE A 207 2.17 12.92 -17.32
C ILE A 207 0.68 12.74 -17.65
N ILE A 208 -0.21 13.26 -16.81
CA ILE A 208 -1.66 13.10 -17.02
C ILE A 208 -2.09 13.79 -18.32
N ARG A 209 -1.58 15.00 -18.57
CA ARG A 209 -1.85 15.75 -19.79
C ARG A 209 -1.38 14.99 -21.03
N GLY A 210 -0.16 14.47 -20.99
CA GLY A 210 0.40 13.68 -22.09
C GLY A 210 -0.41 12.41 -22.39
N ILE A 211 -0.89 11.70 -21.38
CA ILE A 211 -1.78 10.53 -21.56
C ILE A 211 -3.11 10.95 -22.19
N LYS A 212 -3.75 12.02 -21.68
CA LYS A 212 -5.04 12.51 -22.20
C LYS A 212 -4.93 13.02 -23.63
N GLU A 213 -3.88 13.74 -23.98
CA GLU A 213 -3.67 14.24 -25.35
C GLU A 213 -3.39 13.11 -26.34
N THR A 214 -2.76 12.02 -25.88
CA THR A 214 -2.41 10.89 -26.75
C THR A 214 -3.53 9.87 -26.90
N TYR A 215 -4.24 9.56 -25.79
CA TYR A 215 -5.20 8.44 -25.74
C TYR A 215 -6.65 8.88 -25.42
N GLY A 216 -6.93 10.19 -25.43
CA GLY A 216 -8.29 10.72 -25.32
C GLY A 216 -8.95 10.47 -23.98
N ASP A 217 -10.17 9.91 -24.01
CA ASP A 217 -11.06 9.84 -22.85
C ASP A 217 -10.76 8.68 -21.87
N ILE A 218 -9.59 8.01 -21.99
CA ILE A 218 -9.23 6.98 -21.01
C ILE A 218 -9.32 7.53 -19.58
N GLN A 219 -10.02 6.84 -18.70
CA GLN A 219 -10.14 7.24 -17.30
C GLN A 219 -8.77 7.15 -16.60
N ILE A 220 -8.38 8.20 -15.90
CA ILE A 220 -7.11 8.24 -15.16
C ILE A 220 -7.40 8.42 -13.68
N ASN A 221 -6.82 7.51 -12.88
CA ASN A 221 -6.77 7.57 -11.43
C ASN A 221 -5.38 8.01 -10.96
N VAL A 222 -5.29 8.83 -9.93
CA VAL A 222 -4.01 9.23 -9.32
C VAL A 222 -3.98 8.85 -7.86
N HIS A 223 -2.98 8.04 -7.51
CA HIS A 223 -2.70 7.55 -6.16
C HIS A 223 -1.37 8.11 -5.67
N CYS A 224 -1.38 8.88 -4.61
CA CYS A 224 -0.18 9.44 -4.00
C CYS A 224 -0.20 9.26 -2.49
N HIS A 225 0.89 8.77 -1.93
CA HIS A 225 1.14 8.88 -0.49
C HIS A 225 1.45 10.34 -0.11
N SER A 226 1.28 10.70 1.15
CA SER A 226 1.40 12.10 1.61
C SER A 226 2.68 12.41 2.38
N THR A 227 3.64 11.48 2.41
CA THR A 227 4.85 11.55 3.26
C THR A 227 5.66 12.83 3.06
N THR A 228 5.78 13.35 1.82
CA THR A 228 6.54 14.56 1.54
C THR A 228 5.76 15.87 1.75
N GLY A 229 4.44 15.78 1.97
CA GLY A 229 3.57 16.94 2.22
C GLY A 229 3.16 17.73 0.97
N VAL A 230 3.64 17.40 -0.24
CA VAL A 230 3.32 18.17 -1.48
C VAL A 230 2.18 17.54 -2.29
N THR A 231 1.81 16.32 -2.01
CA THR A 231 1.01 15.47 -2.91
C THR A 231 -0.45 15.92 -3.04
N LEU A 232 -1.01 16.65 -2.08
CA LEU A 232 -2.33 17.25 -2.24
C LEU A 232 -2.35 18.28 -3.40
N VAL A 233 -1.26 19.04 -3.56
CA VAL A 233 -1.09 19.96 -4.69
C VAL A 233 -0.87 19.18 -5.99
N SER A 234 -0.16 18.05 -5.93
CA SER A 234 0.02 17.17 -7.08
C SER A 234 -1.30 16.57 -7.57
N LEU A 235 -2.20 16.17 -6.65
CA LEU A 235 -3.55 15.74 -7.01
C LEU A 235 -4.34 16.84 -7.71
N MET A 236 -4.29 18.09 -7.20
CA MET A 236 -4.97 19.21 -7.86
C MET A 236 -4.42 19.46 -9.27
N LYS A 237 -3.10 19.43 -9.45
CA LYS A 237 -2.47 19.57 -10.77
C LYS A 237 -2.82 18.42 -11.72
N ALA A 238 -2.91 17.21 -11.23
CA ALA A 238 -3.39 16.07 -12.02
C ALA A 238 -4.85 16.27 -12.49
N ILE A 239 -5.72 16.78 -11.61
CA ILE A 239 -7.12 17.10 -11.95
C ILE A 239 -7.18 18.18 -13.02
N GLU A 240 -6.42 19.25 -12.89
CA GLU A 240 -6.31 20.31 -13.90
C GLU A 240 -5.83 19.76 -15.27
N ALA A 241 -4.97 18.75 -15.26
CA ALA A 241 -4.47 18.07 -16.46
C ALA A 241 -5.47 17.06 -17.06
N GLY A 242 -6.51 16.68 -16.32
CA GLY A 242 -7.56 15.78 -16.81
C GLY A 242 -7.77 14.49 -16.02
N ALA A 243 -7.11 14.29 -14.88
CA ALA A 243 -7.37 13.12 -14.04
C ALA A 243 -8.84 13.07 -13.59
N ASP A 244 -9.41 11.87 -13.58
CA ASP A 244 -10.85 11.65 -13.36
C ASP A 244 -11.15 11.14 -11.96
N VAL A 245 -10.20 10.40 -11.35
CA VAL A 245 -10.33 9.81 -10.02
C VAL A 245 -9.05 10.08 -9.23
N VAL A 246 -9.19 10.32 -7.94
CA VAL A 246 -8.05 10.42 -7.02
C VAL A 246 -8.26 9.50 -5.81
N ASP A 247 -7.15 9.06 -5.23
CA ASP A 247 -7.18 8.26 -4.02
C ASP A 247 -6.94 9.14 -2.80
N THR A 248 -7.79 9.00 -1.80
CA THR A 248 -7.66 9.70 -0.50
C THR A 248 -8.01 8.74 0.65
N ALA A 249 -7.77 9.17 1.87
CA ALA A 249 -8.23 8.46 3.05
C ALA A 249 -8.94 9.42 4.00
N ILE A 250 -9.96 8.93 4.69
CA ILE A 250 -10.65 9.73 5.71
C ILE A 250 -9.65 10.36 6.69
N SER A 251 -9.85 11.61 7.10
CA SER A 251 -8.82 12.43 7.77
C SER A 251 -8.25 11.81 9.05
N SER A 252 -9.06 11.06 9.81
CA SER A 252 -8.59 10.32 10.98
C SER A 252 -7.59 9.20 10.67
N MET A 253 -7.50 8.78 9.40
CA MET A 253 -6.62 7.72 8.89
C MET A 253 -5.76 8.20 7.73
N SER A 254 -5.26 9.42 7.79
CA SER A 254 -4.50 10.07 6.72
C SER A 254 -3.18 10.68 7.21
N LEU A 255 -2.43 11.25 6.26
CA LEU A 255 -1.14 11.94 6.43
C LEU A 255 0.04 11.03 6.76
N GLY A 256 1.23 11.61 6.84
CA GLY A 256 2.49 10.89 7.00
C GLY A 256 2.70 9.86 5.88
N PRO A 257 3.04 8.61 6.20
CA PRO A 257 3.20 7.56 5.20
C PRO A 257 1.86 7.09 4.58
N GLY A 258 0.71 7.56 5.09
CA GLY A 258 -0.61 7.33 4.52
C GLY A 258 -0.91 8.26 3.34
N HIS A 259 -2.17 8.71 3.25
CA HIS A 259 -2.70 9.43 2.08
C HIS A 259 -3.23 10.80 2.43
N ASN A 260 -3.61 11.59 1.43
CA ASN A 260 -4.22 12.89 1.62
C ASN A 260 -5.62 12.75 2.23
N PRO A 261 -6.02 13.67 3.14
CA PRO A 261 -7.33 13.58 3.81
C PRO A 261 -8.47 13.88 2.85
N THR A 262 -9.48 12.99 2.84
CA THR A 262 -10.65 13.07 1.95
C THR A 262 -11.42 14.39 2.15
N GLU A 263 -11.71 14.77 3.40
CA GLU A 263 -12.48 15.97 3.70
C GLU A 263 -11.73 17.25 3.26
N SER A 264 -10.39 17.28 3.47
CA SER A 264 -9.57 18.41 2.99
C SER A 264 -9.55 18.49 1.48
N PHE A 265 -9.54 17.35 0.79
CA PHE A 265 -9.61 17.30 -0.65
C PHE A 265 -10.96 17.85 -1.16
N VAL A 266 -12.08 17.46 -0.57
CA VAL A 266 -13.42 17.95 -0.93
C VAL A 266 -13.50 19.47 -0.72
N GLU A 267 -13.07 19.98 0.44
CA GLU A 267 -13.09 21.41 0.74
C GLU A 267 -12.15 22.21 -0.20
N MET A 268 -11.04 21.63 -0.64
CA MET A 268 -10.13 22.26 -1.60
C MET A 268 -10.79 22.52 -2.96
N LEU A 269 -11.77 21.74 -3.36
CA LEU A 269 -12.48 21.91 -4.62
C LEU A 269 -13.57 23.00 -4.55
N GLU A 270 -13.98 23.45 -3.37
CA GLU A 270 -14.99 24.49 -3.21
C GLU A 270 -14.60 25.80 -3.93
N GLY A 271 -15.47 26.28 -4.80
CA GLY A 271 -15.24 27.50 -5.59
C GLY A 271 -14.32 27.32 -6.81
N THR A 272 -13.95 26.09 -7.14
CA THR A 272 -13.24 25.73 -8.39
C THR A 272 -14.21 25.20 -9.47
N ASP A 273 -13.67 24.88 -10.64
CA ASP A 273 -14.42 24.22 -11.73
C ASP A 273 -14.62 22.72 -11.51
N TYR A 274 -14.33 22.21 -10.31
CA TYR A 274 -14.38 20.79 -9.97
C TYR A 274 -15.28 20.54 -8.75
N THR A 275 -15.82 19.31 -8.65
CA THR A 275 -16.66 18.89 -7.54
C THR A 275 -16.54 17.37 -7.34
N THR A 276 -17.06 16.86 -6.23
CA THR A 276 -17.24 15.43 -5.98
C THR A 276 -18.71 15.12 -5.72
N ASP A 277 -19.08 13.82 -5.75
CA ASP A 277 -20.40 13.36 -5.29
C ASP A 277 -20.41 13.03 -3.79
N LEU A 278 -19.30 13.29 -3.07
CA LEU A 278 -19.16 12.89 -1.68
C LEU A 278 -20.06 13.67 -0.73
N ASP A 279 -20.76 12.96 0.14
CA ASP A 279 -21.60 13.50 1.21
C ASP A 279 -20.73 13.81 2.45
N MET A 280 -20.48 15.09 2.72
CA MET A 280 -19.67 15.54 3.85
C MET A 280 -20.22 15.08 5.22
N ASP A 281 -21.54 14.99 5.39
CA ASP A 281 -22.13 14.53 6.65
C ASP A 281 -21.84 13.02 6.88
N ARG A 282 -21.72 12.23 5.81
CA ARG A 282 -21.24 10.84 5.86
C ARG A 282 -19.74 10.77 6.16
N LEU A 283 -18.92 11.59 5.49
CA LEU A 283 -17.49 11.65 5.75
C LEU A 283 -17.20 11.94 7.22
N VAL A 284 -17.93 12.87 7.83
CA VAL A 284 -17.80 13.19 9.27
C VAL A 284 -18.05 11.96 10.14
N LYS A 285 -19.06 11.15 9.83
CA LYS A 285 -19.36 9.93 10.59
C LYS A 285 -18.25 8.88 10.44
N ILE A 286 -17.76 8.66 9.23
CA ILE A 286 -16.65 7.75 8.94
C ILE A 286 -15.39 8.21 9.71
N ARG A 287 -15.07 9.50 9.65
CA ARG A 287 -13.97 10.11 10.40
C ARG A 287 -14.10 9.85 11.90
N ASP A 288 -15.27 10.11 12.47
CA ASP A 288 -15.51 10.00 13.91
C ASP A 288 -15.46 8.54 14.37
N HIS A 289 -15.85 7.59 13.51
CA HIS A 289 -15.66 6.16 13.77
C HIS A 289 -14.17 5.82 13.85
N PHE A 290 -13.40 6.08 12.81
CA PHE A 290 -11.98 5.71 12.77
C PHE A 290 -11.11 6.54 13.73
N ALA A 291 -11.53 7.74 14.12
CA ALA A 291 -10.87 8.49 15.19
C ALA A 291 -10.94 7.78 16.56
N LYS A 292 -11.97 6.97 16.79
CA LYS A 292 -12.10 6.14 18.00
C LYS A 292 -11.32 4.82 17.87
N ILE A 293 -11.19 4.31 16.64
CA ILE A 293 -10.51 3.04 16.37
C ILE A 293 -8.99 3.21 16.37
N ARG A 294 -8.46 4.28 15.76
CA ARG A 294 -7.01 4.50 15.60
C ARG A 294 -6.20 4.33 16.90
N PRO A 295 -6.61 4.86 18.08
CA PRO A 295 -5.85 4.69 19.32
C PRO A 295 -5.69 3.23 19.76
N LYS A 296 -6.59 2.32 19.36
CA LYS A 296 -6.49 0.88 19.68
C LYS A 296 -5.20 0.27 19.12
N TYR A 297 -4.69 0.81 18.04
CA TYR A 297 -3.55 0.30 17.27
C TYR A 297 -2.29 1.17 17.41
N ALA A 298 -2.23 2.04 18.39
CA ALA A 298 -1.14 3.01 18.57
C ALA A 298 0.26 2.36 18.68
N GLU A 299 0.35 1.12 19.16
CA GLU A 299 1.63 0.40 19.24
C GLU A 299 2.22 0.01 17.87
N PHE A 300 1.36 -0.05 16.84
CA PHE A 300 1.75 -0.35 15.45
C PHE A 300 1.92 0.91 14.61
N GLU A 301 1.69 2.09 15.19
CA GLU A 301 1.59 3.34 14.44
C GLU A 301 2.95 3.79 13.92
N SER A 302 2.99 4.08 12.61
CA SER A 302 4.13 4.68 11.96
C SER A 302 4.23 6.18 12.29
N ALA A 303 5.43 6.76 12.23
CA ALA A 303 5.61 8.19 12.38
C ALA A 303 4.82 8.96 11.30
N THR A 304 4.03 9.94 11.73
CA THR A 304 3.14 10.72 10.85
C THR A 304 3.69 12.09 10.46
N LEU A 305 4.95 12.38 10.76
CA LEU A 305 5.60 13.63 10.37
C LEU A 305 5.93 13.64 8.88
N VAL A 306 5.93 14.82 8.30
CA VAL A 306 6.42 15.05 6.94
C VAL A 306 7.91 14.72 6.87
N ASP A 307 8.30 13.92 5.89
CA ASP A 307 9.70 13.59 5.60
C ASP A 307 10.08 14.05 4.19
N THR A 308 10.78 15.17 4.11
CA THR A 308 11.31 15.72 2.85
C THR A 308 12.61 15.06 2.41
N GLY A 309 13.27 14.28 3.28
CA GLY A 309 14.46 13.49 2.94
C GLY A 309 14.21 12.47 1.81
N ILE A 310 12.95 12.05 1.65
CA ILE A 310 12.51 11.16 0.58
C ILE A 310 12.79 11.73 -0.82
N PHE A 311 12.74 13.05 -1.03
CA PHE A 311 13.09 13.64 -2.32
C PHE A 311 14.54 13.36 -2.73
N SER A 312 15.44 13.17 -1.76
CA SER A 312 16.85 12.85 -2.01
C SER A 312 17.09 11.34 -2.02
N SER A 313 16.54 10.62 -1.04
CA SER A 313 16.78 9.18 -0.88
C SER A 313 15.94 8.32 -1.82
N GLN A 314 14.73 8.79 -2.17
CA GLN A 314 13.70 8.05 -2.91
C GLN A 314 13.29 6.73 -2.26
N ILE A 315 13.52 6.59 -0.95
CA ILE A 315 13.27 5.36 -0.19
C ILE A 315 11.93 5.49 0.54
N PRO A 316 10.93 4.66 0.22
CA PRO A 316 9.67 4.64 0.95
C PRO A 316 9.86 4.30 2.43
N GLY A 317 9.07 4.92 3.32
CA GLY A 317 9.20 4.74 4.77
C GLY A 317 9.14 3.27 5.24
N GLY A 318 8.28 2.44 4.62
CA GLY A 318 8.23 1.00 4.92
C GLY A 318 9.50 0.24 4.55
N MET A 319 10.22 0.66 3.50
CA MET A 319 11.51 0.10 3.12
C MET A 319 12.59 0.47 4.17
N LEU A 320 12.61 1.73 4.62
CA LEU A 320 13.55 2.21 5.64
C LEU A 320 13.41 1.42 6.93
N SER A 321 12.19 1.28 7.44
CA SER A 321 11.92 0.51 8.67
C SER A 321 12.36 -0.96 8.57
N ASN A 322 12.23 -1.57 7.38
CA ASN A 322 12.69 -2.94 7.13
C ASN A 322 14.23 -3.02 7.19
N MET A 323 14.94 -2.11 6.52
CA MET A 323 16.41 -2.07 6.54
C MET A 323 16.96 -1.82 7.95
N GLU A 324 16.35 -0.89 8.71
CA GLU A 324 16.71 -0.66 10.12
C GLU A 324 16.57 -1.93 10.97
N SER A 325 15.47 -2.65 10.78
CA SER A 325 15.23 -3.91 11.50
C SER A 325 16.26 -4.98 11.16
N GLN A 326 16.61 -5.11 9.86
CA GLN A 326 17.65 -6.03 9.42
C GLN A 326 19.02 -5.66 10.00
N LEU A 327 19.42 -4.39 9.98
CA LEU A 327 20.68 -3.92 10.55
C LEU A 327 20.73 -4.13 12.07
N LYS A 328 19.65 -3.82 12.80
CA LYS A 328 19.55 -4.05 14.25
C LYS A 328 19.70 -5.53 14.59
N ALA A 329 19.09 -6.43 13.82
CA ALA A 329 19.23 -7.87 13.99
C ALA A 329 20.67 -8.38 13.80
N GLN A 330 21.47 -7.66 13.02
CA GLN A 330 22.90 -7.95 12.77
C GLN A 330 23.85 -7.15 13.68
N GLY A 331 23.31 -6.37 14.64
CA GLY A 331 24.12 -5.55 15.55
C GLY A 331 24.81 -4.34 14.86
N ALA A 332 24.32 -3.91 13.72
CA ALA A 332 24.89 -2.85 12.87
C ALA A 332 23.92 -1.68 12.63
N GLY A 333 23.04 -1.40 13.59
CA GLY A 333 22.00 -0.38 13.46
C GLY A 333 22.54 1.05 13.24
N ASP A 334 23.78 1.32 13.64
CA ASP A 334 24.51 2.58 13.43
C ASP A 334 24.94 2.82 11.96
N ARG A 335 24.87 1.78 11.11
CA ARG A 335 25.27 1.86 9.70
C ARG A 335 24.14 2.19 8.74
N ILE A 336 23.00 2.66 9.21
CA ILE A 336 21.83 2.95 8.37
C ILE A 336 22.14 4.02 7.30
N ASP A 337 22.94 5.05 7.62
CA ASP A 337 23.31 6.10 6.68
C ASP A 337 24.15 5.55 5.50
N GLU A 338 25.01 4.55 5.75
CA GLU A 338 25.78 3.88 4.70
C GLU A 338 24.82 3.09 3.76
N VAL A 339 23.83 2.41 4.34
CA VAL A 339 22.82 1.68 3.55
C VAL A 339 21.97 2.65 2.73
N MET A 340 21.55 3.77 3.32
CA MET A 340 20.80 4.81 2.61
C MET A 340 21.57 5.37 1.40
N ALA A 341 22.89 5.51 1.52
CA ALA A 341 23.75 5.93 0.41
C ALA A 341 23.96 4.83 -0.64
N GLU A 342 23.89 3.55 -0.26
CA GLU A 342 24.08 2.41 -1.15
C GLU A 342 22.82 2.08 -1.98
N VAL A 343 21.60 2.32 -1.45
CA VAL A 343 20.34 2.02 -2.13
C VAL A 343 20.24 2.64 -3.54
N PRO A 344 20.51 3.94 -3.76
CA PRO A 344 20.47 4.53 -5.09
C PRO A 344 21.44 3.87 -6.09
N LEU A 345 22.59 3.41 -5.60
CA LEU A 345 23.60 2.75 -6.42
C LEU A 345 23.14 1.35 -6.83
N VAL A 346 22.58 0.58 -5.90
CA VAL A 346 21.99 -0.74 -6.18
C VAL A 346 20.80 -0.61 -7.13
N LYS A 347 19.95 0.40 -6.92
CA LYS A 347 18.83 0.73 -7.81
C LYS A 347 19.30 1.02 -9.24
N ALA A 348 20.36 1.82 -9.38
CA ALA A 348 20.94 2.13 -10.70
C ALA A 348 21.51 0.88 -11.38
N ASP A 349 22.29 0.07 -10.65
CA ASP A 349 22.86 -1.19 -11.17
C ASP A 349 21.77 -2.20 -11.60
N ALA A 350 20.59 -2.15 -10.97
CA ALA A 350 19.45 -3.01 -11.29
C ALA A 350 18.59 -2.48 -12.46
N GLY A 351 18.98 -1.39 -13.14
CA GLY A 351 18.21 -0.80 -14.24
C GLY A 351 17.09 0.13 -13.80
N HIS A 352 17.24 0.77 -12.63
CA HIS A 352 16.32 1.76 -12.06
C HIS A 352 14.88 1.26 -11.81
N PRO A 353 14.65 0.10 -11.20
CA PRO A 353 13.30 -0.33 -10.88
C PRO A 353 12.60 0.69 -9.94
N PRO A 354 11.28 0.90 -10.06
CA PRO A 354 10.53 1.58 -9.00
C PRO A 354 10.70 0.84 -7.66
N LEU A 355 10.78 1.58 -6.55
CA LEU A 355 10.92 0.99 -5.22
C LEU A 355 9.53 0.72 -4.63
N VAL A 356 8.88 -0.30 -5.14
CA VAL A 356 7.59 -0.84 -4.68
C VAL A 356 7.76 -2.32 -4.32
N THR A 357 6.84 -2.92 -3.57
CA THR A 357 6.94 -4.35 -3.24
C THR A 357 6.78 -5.23 -4.50
N PRO A 358 7.69 -6.20 -4.80
CA PRO A 358 8.82 -6.64 -3.98
C PRO A 358 10.17 -5.95 -4.28
N SER A 359 10.31 -5.15 -5.35
CA SER A 359 11.59 -4.55 -5.78
C SER A 359 12.26 -3.71 -4.69
N SER A 360 11.48 -3.00 -3.87
CA SER A 360 12.00 -2.23 -2.74
C SER A 360 12.71 -3.11 -1.71
N GLN A 361 12.14 -4.28 -1.40
CA GLN A 361 12.75 -5.24 -0.48
C GLN A 361 14.01 -5.87 -1.07
N ILE A 362 13.97 -6.25 -2.36
CA ILE A 362 15.10 -6.85 -3.08
C ILE A 362 16.29 -5.87 -3.09
N VAL A 363 16.07 -4.63 -3.52
CA VAL A 363 17.11 -3.59 -3.57
C VAL A 363 17.62 -3.22 -2.17
N GLY A 364 16.71 -3.05 -1.20
CA GLY A 364 17.07 -2.70 0.18
C GLY A 364 17.90 -3.77 0.87
N THR A 365 17.47 -5.03 0.77
CA THR A 365 18.22 -6.16 1.35
C THR A 365 19.59 -6.28 0.70
N GLN A 366 19.71 -6.13 -0.62
CA GLN A 366 21.02 -6.15 -1.29
C GLN A 366 21.90 -4.99 -0.83
N ALA A 367 21.36 -3.79 -0.64
CA ALA A 367 22.13 -2.65 -0.12
C ALA A 367 22.67 -2.93 1.30
N VAL A 368 21.86 -3.53 2.17
CA VAL A 368 22.30 -3.97 3.51
C VAL A 368 23.46 -4.98 3.39
N PHE A 369 23.36 -5.99 2.53
CA PHE A 369 24.41 -6.98 2.31
C PHE A 369 25.69 -6.32 1.73
N ASN A 370 25.57 -5.39 0.82
CA ASN A 370 26.70 -4.66 0.26
C ASN A 370 27.48 -3.89 1.34
N VAL A 371 26.78 -3.26 2.27
CA VAL A 371 27.38 -2.52 3.38
C VAL A 371 28.03 -3.48 4.38
N LEU A 372 27.36 -4.55 4.76
CA LEU A 372 27.87 -5.48 5.79
C LEU A 372 29.04 -6.36 5.31
N MET A 373 28.96 -6.85 4.08
CA MET A 373 29.90 -7.85 3.55
C MET A 373 30.85 -7.31 2.48
N GLY A 374 30.58 -6.12 1.96
CA GLY A 374 31.26 -5.49 0.83
C GLY A 374 30.49 -5.66 -0.46
N ARG A 375 30.52 -4.59 -1.27
CA ARG A 375 29.70 -4.44 -2.48
C ARG A 375 29.80 -5.63 -3.42
N TYR A 376 28.66 -6.30 -3.63
CA TYR A 376 28.46 -7.48 -4.49
C TYR A 376 29.37 -8.69 -4.20
N LYS A 377 29.99 -8.77 -3.03
CA LYS A 377 30.68 -10.00 -2.61
C LYS A 377 29.70 -11.16 -2.41
N VAL A 378 28.49 -10.84 -1.98
CA VAL A 378 27.37 -11.76 -1.83
C VAL A 378 26.14 -11.11 -2.45
N LEU A 379 25.51 -11.80 -3.39
CA LEU A 379 24.20 -11.42 -3.92
C LEU A 379 23.11 -12.23 -3.22
N THR A 380 22.01 -11.58 -2.86
CA THR A 380 20.82 -12.32 -2.43
C THR A 380 20.21 -13.06 -3.62
N GLY A 381 19.52 -14.18 -3.38
CA GLY A 381 18.90 -14.96 -4.46
C GLY A 381 17.93 -14.13 -5.28
N GLU A 382 17.11 -13.33 -4.60
CA GLU A 382 16.12 -12.45 -5.22
C GLU A 382 16.79 -11.35 -6.05
N PHE A 383 17.88 -10.77 -5.57
CA PHE A 383 18.60 -9.76 -6.34
C PHE A 383 19.31 -10.37 -7.56
N ALA A 384 19.88 -11.56 -7.43
CA ALA A 384 20.45 -12.29 -8.56
C ALA A 384 19.37 -12.60 -9.61
N ASP A 385 18.19 -13.05 -9.19
CA ASP A 385 17.07 -13.31 -10.10
C ASP A 385 16.54 -12.02 -10.76
N LEU A 386 16.53 -10.88 -10.04
CA LEU A 386 16.20 -9.57 -10.62
C LEU A 386 17.22 -9.19 -11.71
N MET A 387 18.52 -9.34 -11.42
CA MET A 387 19.59 -9.03 -12.38
C MET A 387 19.55 -9.92 -13.62
N LEU A 388 19.11 -11.16 -13.50
CA LEU A 388 19.02 -12.15 -14.57
C LEU A 388 17.70 -12.11 -15.35
N GLY A 389 16.74 -11.25 -14.99
CA GLY A 389 15.48 -11.08 -15.70
C GLY A 389 14.32 -11.95 -15.21
N TYR A 390 14.50 -12.75 -14.16
CA TYR A 390 13.46 -13.65 -13.64
C TYR A 390 12.32 -12.92 -12.90
N TYR A 391 12.43 -11.61 -12.65
CA TYR A 391 11.34 -10.75 -12.20
C TYR A 391 10.70 -9.94 -13.32
N GLY A 392 11.25 -9.99 -14.54
CA GLY A 392 10.82 -9.18 -15.67
C GLY A 392 11.91 -8.21 -16.14
N GLU A 393 11.54 -7.26 -16.96
CA GLU A 393 12.44 -6.30 -17.58
C GLU A 393 12.33 -4.92 -16.90
N CYS A 394 13.48 -4.32 -16.61
CA CYS A 394 13.55 -2.93 -16.16
C CYS A 394 13.67 -1.99 -17.36
N LEU A 395 13.22 -0.74 -17.19
CA LEU A 395 13.31 0.28 -18.24
C LEU A 395 14.76 0.66 -18.55
N GLY A 396 15.63 0.70 -17.53
CA GLY A 396 17.06 0.99 -17.69
C GLY A 396 17.89 -0.28 -17.87
N GLU A 397 19.08 -0.11 -18.46
CA GLU A 397 20.05 -1.19 -18.60
C GLU A 397 20.58 -1.63 -17.22
N ARG A 398 20.64 -2.93 -17.00
CA ARG A 398 21.26 -3.52 -15.81
C ARG A 398 22.77 -3.55 -15.97
N ASN A 399 23.50 -3.35 -14.86
CA ASN A 399 24.96 -3.37 -14.87
C ASN A 399 25.50 -4.74 -15.34
N PRO A 400 26.25 -4.81 -16.47
CA PRO A 400 26.70 -6.07 -17.05
C PRO A 400 27.68 -6.84 -16.16
N GLU A 401 28.46 -6.14 -15.33
CA GLU A 401 29.38 -6.82 -14.40
C GLU A 401 28.62 -7.49 -13.26
N VAL A 402 27.53 -6.86 -12.78
CA VAL A 402 26.68 -7.46 -11.76
C VAL A 402 25.87 -8.63 -12.34
N ILE A 403 25.44 -8.55 -13.61
CA ILE A 403 24.82 -9.70 -14.30
C ILE A 403 25.77 -10.90 -14.33
N LYS A 404 27.06 -10.72 -14.67
CA LYS A 404 28.05 -11.81 -14.66
C LYS A 404 28.22 -12.42 -13.27
N LEU A 405 28.24 -11.59 -12.23
CA LEU A 405 28.31 -12.08 -10.86
C LEU A 405 27.04 -12.87 -10.48
N ALA A 406 25.86 -12.39 -10.86
CA ALA A 406 24.61 -13.07 -10.65
C ALA A 406 24.55 -14.44 -11.35
N GLN A 407 25.00 -14.52 -12.62
CA GLN A 407 25.12 -15.79 -13.36
C GLN A 407 26.03 -16.79 -12.65
N ALA A 408 27.22 -16.32 -12.25
CA ALA A 408 28.20 -17.17 -11.60
C ALA A 408 27.70 -17.72 -10.25
N GLN A 409 26.99 -16.88 -9.48
CA GLN A 409 26.48 -17.26 -8.16
C GLN A 409 25.21 -18.08 -8.25
N ALA A 410 24.22 -17.66 -9.03
CA ALA A 410 22.92 -18.35 -9.14
C ALA A 410 23.00 -19.60 -10.05
N LYS A 411 24.04 -19.73 -10.87
CA LYS A 411 24.18 -20.80 -11.89
C LYS A 411 22.98 -20.85 -12.85
N LYS A 412 22.46 -19.69 -13.20
CA LYS A 412 21.34 -19.48 -14.12
C LYS A 412 21.77 -18.54 -15.25
N ASP A 413 21.24 -18.74 -16.43
CA ASP A 413 21.44 -17.81 -17.55
C ASP A 413 20.45 -16.64 -17.47
N PRO A 414 20.80 -15.44 -17.97
CA PRO A 414 19.87 -14.34 -18.13
C PRO A 414 18.76 -14.71 -19.10
N ILE A 415 17.56 -14.23 -18.83
CA ILE A 415 16.39 -14.40 -19.68
C ILE A 415 15.87 -13.04 -20.17
N THR A 416 15.26 -13.05 -21.36
CA THR A 416 14.58 -11.89 -21.97
C THR A 416 13.11 -12.19 -22.29
N VAL A 417 12.71 -13.44 -22.13
CA VAL A 417 11.31 -13.87 -22.28
C VAL A 417 10.50 -13.48 -21.05
N ARG A 418 9.18 -13.51 -21.16
CA ARG A 418 8.30 -13.35 -19.99
C ARG A 418 8.63 -14.44 -18.96
N PRO A 419 8.94 -14.09 -17.71
CA PRO A 419 9.38 -15.11 -16.73
C PRO A 419 8.36 -16.23 -16.50
N ALA A 420 7.07 -15.91 -16.53
CA ALA A 420 6.00 -16.89 -16.32
C ALA A 420 5.95 -17.96 -17.42
N ASP A 421 6.43 -17.69 -18.65
CA ASP A 421 6.49 -18.67 -19.73
C ASP A 421 7.45 -19.83 -19.44
N LEU A 422 8.33 -19.67 -18.46
CA LEU A 422 9.26 -20.71 -18.00
C LEU A 422 8.67 -21.60 -16.89
N LEU A 423 7.52 -21.23 -16.34
CA LEU A 423 6.87 -21.99 -15.28
C LEU A 423 6.13 -23.18 -15.87
N LYS A 424 6.06 -24.24 -15.09
CA LYS A 424 5.26 -25.41 -15.44
C LYS A 424 3.84 -25.23 -14.85
N PRO A 425 2.82 -25.83 -15.47
CA PRO A 425 1.51 -25.91 -14.85
C PRO A 425 1.61 -26.49 -13.43
N GLU A 426 1.06 -25.78 -12.45
CA GLU A 426 1.19 -26.14 -11.03
C GLU A 426 -0.17 -26.26 -10.31
N TRP A 427 -1.28 -25.91 -10.97
CA TRP A 427 -2.60 -25.88 -10.32
C TRP A 427 -3.01 -27.22 -9.71
N ASP A 428 -2.89 -28.33 -10.44
CA ASP A 428 -3.27 -29.66 -9.94
C ASP A 428 -2.41 -30.09 -8.73
N GLU A 429 -1.13 -29.72 -8.73
CA GLU A 429 -0.22 -29.99 -7.61
C GLU A 429 -0.62 -29.15 -6.38
N LEU A 430 -0.95 -27.88 -6.56
CA LEU A 430 -1.42 -26.99 -5.49
C LEU A 430 -2.74 -27.49 -4.88
N VAL A 431 -3.67 -27.97 -5.70
CA VAL A 431 -4.91 -28.62 -5.24
C VAL A 431 -4.61 -29.86 -4.41
N ALA A 432 -3.68 -30.70 -4.86
CA ALA A 432 -3.30 -31.89 -4.11
C ALA A 432 -2.66 -31.54 -2.76
N GLN A 433 -1.74 -30.58 -2.76
CA GLN A 433 -1.07 -30.10 -1.54
C GLN A 433 -2.08 -29.53 -0.52
N ALA A 434 -3.02 -28.70 -0.96
CA ALA A 434 -4.01 -28.08 -0.06
C ALA A 434 -4.90 -29.14 0.63
N LYS A 435 -5.27 -30.21 -0.07
CA LYS A 435 -6.09 -31.31 0.49
C LYS A 435 -5.38 -32.10 1.59
N GLU A 436 -4.06 -32.08 1.63
CA GLU A 436 -3.27 -32.78 2.66
C GLU A 436 -3.04 -31.93 3.91
N LEU A 437 -3.36 -30.62 3.86
CA LEU A 437 -3.14 -29.71 4.97
C LEU A 437 -4.20 -29.89 6.06
N GLU A 438 -3.74 -30.08 7.29
CA GLU A 438 -4.61 -30.14 8.45
C GLU A 438 -5.38 -28.83 8.66
N GLY A 439 -6.72 -28.93 8.73
CA GLY A 439 -7.62 -27.79 8.91
C GLY A 439 -7.99 -27.06 7.63
N ALA A 440 -7.45 -27.46 6.48
CA ALA A 440 -7.92 -27.00 5.18
C ALA A 440 -9.21 -27.74 4.77
N ASP A 441 -10.15 -27.02 4.14
CA ASP A 441 -11.40 -27.58 3.64
C ASP A 441 -11.28 -28.10 2.20
N GLY A 442 -10.10 -27.89 1.58
CA GLY A 442 -9.81 -28.27 0.20
C GLY A 442 -10.58 -27.47 -0.85
N THR A 443 -11.09 -26.31 -0.47
CA THR A 443 -11.72 -25.35 -1.38
C THR A 443 -10.67 -24.64 -2.24
N GLU A 444 -11.08 -24.07 -3.38
CA GLU A 444 -10.19 -23.26 -4.22
C GLU A 444 -9.60 -22.06 -3.44
N GLU A 445 -10.34 -21.49 -2.50
CA GLU A 445 -9.87 -20.45 -1.60
C GLU A 445 -8.70 -20.91 -0.74
N ASP A 446 -8.77 -22.13 -0.19
CA ASP A 446 -7.68 -22.72 0.58
C ASP A 446 -6.46 -23.06 -0.31
N VAL A 447 -6.70 -23.56 -1.53
CA VAL A 447 -5.64 -23.79 -2.52
C VAL A 447 -4.89 -22.50 -2.82
N LEU A 448 -5.60 -21.43 -3.16
CA LEU A 448 -5.02 -20.12 -3.46
C LEU A 448 -4.31 -19.51 -2.24
N THR A 449 -4.90 -19.66 -1.05
CA THR A 449 -4.29 -19.18 0.20
C THR A 449 -2.95 -19.87 0.46
N ASN A 450 -2.90 -21.20 0.31
CA ASN A 450 -1.65 -21.94 0.46
C ASN A 450 -0.64 -21.65 -0.65
N ALA A 451 -1.09 -21.51 -1.90
CA ALA A 451 -0.22 -21.19 -3.03
C ALA A 451 0.52 -19.86 -2.83
N MET A 452 -0.18 -18.83 -2.32
CA MET A 452 0.40 -17.53 -2.12
C MET A 452 1.21 -17.39 -0.81
N PHE A 453 0.83 -18.13 0.24
CA PHE A 453 1.44 -18.01 1.57
C PHE A 453 1.78 -19.39 2.19
N PRO A 454 2.56 -20.25 1.51
CA PRO A 454 2.79 -21.63 1.96
C PRO A 454 3.48 -21.74 3.33
N GLY A 455 4.20 -20.70 3.75
CA GLY A 455 4.86 -20.63 5.07
C GLY A 455 3.93 -20.21 6.22
N VAL A 456 2.71 -19.76 5.93
CA VAL A 456 1.77 -19.19 6.93
C VAL A 456 0.44 -19.94 6.91
N ALA A 457 -0.11 -20.21 5.72
CA ALA A 457 -1.43 -20.80 5.54
C ALA A 457 -1.65 -22.09 6.34
N PRO A 458 -0.69 -23.05 6.41
CA PRO A 458 -0.88 -24.27 7.22
C PRO A 458 -1.10 -24.00 8.71
N GLY A 459 -0.45 -22.95 9.25
CA GLY A 459 -0.67 -22.52 10.63
C GLY A 459 -2.07 -21.92 10.83
N PHE A 460 -2.47 -21.06 9.90
CA PHE A 460 -3.80 -20.45 9.90
C PHE A 460 -4.93 -21.50 9.79
N PHE A 461 -4.84 -22.44 8.89
CA PHE A 461 -5.87 -23.49 8.73
C PHE A 461 -6.13 -24.26 10.02
N LYS A 462 -5.08 -24.55 10.80
CA LYS A 462 -5.23 -25.25 12.10
C LYS A 462 -5.96 -24.41 13.14
N THR A 463 -5.83 -23.09 13.08
CA THR A 463 -6.35 -22.18 14.12
C THR A 463 -7.58 -21.39 13.67
N ARG A 464 -7.97 -21.41 12.38
CA ARG A 464 -9.09 -20.59 11.89
C ARG A 464 -10.42 -20.87 12.61
N ALA A 465 -10.63 -22.11 13.07
CA ALA A 465 -11.82 -22.48 13.84
C ALA A 465 -11.89 -21.80 15.24
N GLU A 466 -10.77 -21.26 15.76
CA GLU A 466 -10.75 -20.46 16.98
C GLU A 466 -11.39 -19.07 16.78
N GLY A 467 -11.60 -18.68 15.53
CA GLY A 467 -12.12 -17.36 15.13
C GLY A 467 -11.08 -16.25 15.10
N PRO A 468 -11.47 -15.05 14.61
CA PRO A 468 -10.58 -13.92 14.46
C PRO A 468 -10.05 -13.39 15.80
N LYS A 469 -8.84 -12.81 15.75
CA LYS A 469 -8.17 -12.18 16.89
C LYS A 469 -8.00 -10.69 16.61
N ASN A 470 -8.58 -9.86 17.47
CA ASN A 470 -8.29 -8.43 17.45
C ASN A 470 -7.04 -8.16 18.29
N VAL A 471 -5.99 -7.63 17.62
CA VAL A 471 -4.72 -7.26 18.27
C VAL A 471 -4.71 -5.82 18.78
N GLY A 472 -5.79 -5.08 18.55
CA GLY A 472 -5.96 -3.73 19.09
C GLY A 472 -6.22 -3.75 20.60
N LYS A 473 -5.88 -2.65 21.27
CA LYS A 473 -6.14 -2.49 22.72
C LYS A 473 -7.62 -2.51 23.02
N THR A 474 -7.99 -3.13 24.14
CA THR A 474 -9.36 -3.09 24.64
C THR A 474 -9.72 -1.70 25.21
N ALA A 475 -11.01 -1.44 25.40
CA ALA A 475 -11.48 -0.19 26.01
C ALA A 475 -10.93 0.00 27.45
N GLU A 476 -10.79 -1.10 28.21
CA GLU A 476 -10.22 -1.06 29.56
C GLU A 476 -8.72 -0.71 29.52
N GLN A 477 -7.97 -1.26 28.57
CA GLN A 477 -6.54 -0.94 28.39
C GLN A 477 -6.34 0.53 28.02
N LEU A 478 -7.13 1.05 27.08
CA LEU A 478 -7.09 2.47 26.70
C LEU A 478 -7.46 3.39 27.87
N ALA A 479 -8.49 3.07 28.64
CA ALA A 479 -8.90 3.85 29.81
C ALA A 479 -7.81 3.84 30.90
N ALA A 480 -7.15 2.70 31.11
CA ALA A 480 -6.04 2.59 32.07
C ALA A 480 -4.82 3.42 31.65
N GLU A 481 -4.49 3.43 30.36
CA GLU A 481 -3.40 4.26 29.80
C GLU A 481 -3.72 5.75 29.91
N GLU A 482 -4.96 6.15 29.60
CA GLU A 482 -5.41 7.54 29.74
C GLU A 482 -5.32 8.02 31.19
N GLU A 483 -5.75 7.18 32.14
CA GLU A 483 -5.64 7.50 33.56
C GLU A 483 -4.19 7.60 34.03
N ALA A 484 -3.32 6.68 33.56
CA ALA A 484 -1.89 6.72 33.84
C ALA A 484 -1.22 7.98 33.26
N ALA A 485 -1.60 8.38 32.04
CA ALA A 485 -1.12 9.62 31.41
C ALA A 485 -1.60 10.87 32.18
N LYS A 486 -2.86 10.90 32.62
CA LYS A 486 -3.40 11.98 33.46
C LYS A 486 -2.65 12.09 34.79
N ARG A 487 -2.38 10.96 35.45
CA ARG A 487 -1.58 10.92 36.70
C ARG A 487 -0.16 11.44 36.46
N LYS A 488 0.48 11.05 35.36
CA LYS A 488 1.81 11.53 34.96
C LYS A 488 1.84 13.03 34.64
N ALA A 489 0.81 13.53 33.96
CA ALA A 489 0.67 14.95 33.62
C ALA A 489 0.36 15.85 34.85
N GLN A 490 -0.30 15.31 35.87
CA GLN A 490 -0.60 16.04 37.11
C GLN A 490 0.65 16.28 37.97
N GLY A 491 1.77 15.61 37.64
CA GLY A 491 3.01 15.73 38.38
C GLY A 491 2.91 15.22 39.84
N ILE A 492 3.97 15.47 40.60
CA ILE A 492 3.96 15.21 42.03
C ILE A 492 3.21 16.37 42.72
N SER A 493 1.99 16.14 43.13
CA SER A 493 1.14 17.16 43.79
C SER A 493 1.47 17.38 45.28
N GLY A 494 2.47 16.66 45.82
CA GLY A 494 2.94 16.76 47.21
C GLY A 494 4.21 15.97 47.45
N PRO A 495 4.76 16.01 48.67
CA PRO A 495 6.02 15.31 48.96
C PRO A 495 5.88 13.80 48.79
N VAL A 496 6.72 13.19 47.92
CA VAL A 496 6.82 11.74 47.78
C VAL A 496 8.08 11.24 48.44
N LYS A 497 7.96 10.27 49.34
CA LYS A 497 9.06 9.65 50.03
C LYS A 497 9.54 8.41 49.27
N TYR A 498 10.82 8.40 48.94
CA TYR A 498 11.52 7.25 48.35
C TYR A 498 12.50 6.67 49.34
N ASN A 499 12.60 5.34 49.45
CA ASN A 499 13.68 4.68 50.13
C ASN A 499 14.78 4.31 49.10
N VAL A 500 15.87 5.02 49.11
CA VAL A 500 17.01 4.82 48.21
C VAL A 500 18.11 4.10 48.95
N THR A 501 18.58 2.94 48.43
CA THR A 501 19.68 2.21 49.03
C THR A 501 20.98 2.56 48.30
N ILE A 502 21.94 3.18 49.04
CA ILE A 502 23.27 3.54 48.54
C ILE A 502 24.30 2.80 49.39
N ALA A 503 25.17 2.05 48.76
CA ALA A 503 26.24 1.27 49.41
C ALA A 503 25.72 0.39 50.59
N GLY A 504 24.55 -0.23 50.42
CA GLY A 504 23.92 -1.11 51.43
C GLY A 504 23.22 -0.38 52.59
N ARG A 505 23.14 0.95 52.57
CA ARG A 505 22.40 1.75 53.54
C ARG A 505 21.16 2.35 52.92
N SER A 506 19.99 2.19 53.57
CA SER A 506 18.74 2.75 53.13
C SER A 506 18.58 4.18 53.62
N HIS A 507 18.27 5.10 52.70
CA HIS A 507 18.01 6.52 52.96
C HIS A 507 16.59 6.85 52.53
N SER A 508 15.82 7.50 53.39
CA SER A 508 14.50 8.06 53.00
C SER A 508 14.72 9.45 52.40
N VAL A 509 14.34 9.61 51.14
CA VAL A 509 14.45 10.88 50.39
C VAL A 509 13.04 11.37 50.12
N SER A 510 12.73 12.61 50.50
CA SER A 510 11.49 13.28 50.13
C SER A 510 11.75 14.15 48.89
N VAL A 511 10.94 13.95 47.84
CA VAL A 511 10.98 14.77 46.62
C VAL A 511 9.72 15.62 46.65
N GLU A 512 9.88 16.94 46.61
CA GLU A 512 8.79 17.90 46.57
C GLU A 512 8.77 18.60 45.19
N PRO A 513 7.58 18.98 44.69
CA PRO A 513 7.51 19.83 43.49
C PRO A 513 8.23 21.16 43.74
N ALA A 514 8.97 21.65 42.72
CA ALA A 514 9.67 22.94 42.78
C ALA A 514 8.68 24.11 42.64
#